data_2ed3eca4c17b054afaee5a93ce99be20
#
_entry.id   2ed3eca4c17b054afaee5a93ce99be20
#
_cell.length_a   1.000
_cell.length_b   1.000
_cell.length_c   1.000
_cell.angle_alpha   90.00
_cell.angle_beta   90.00
_cell.angle_gamma   90.00
#
_symmetry.space_group_name_H-M   'P 1'
#
loop_
_entity.id
_entity.type
_entity.pdbx_description
1 polymer ?
#
loop_
_entity_poly.entity_id
_entity_poly.type
_entity_poly.pdbx_seq_one_letter_code
_entity_poly.pdbx_strand_id
1 'polypeptide(L)'
;MMKTPLRLSVHPARFFSLPPCRRLALVSLPCLLLLTGILAGASFDPLAEHNLYTVGALAEALNVLTLLFMFWVVQCAQITLRTYLSLTGGLTLWLVSGVIDLMDEAYFQPWWLSTVEDSLRTIGMLASAWGVLLMVQQMYGTQMRLSSLAMSDALTGLSNRRAFRAVLEAHGEEGTPLLLLDLDHFKLINDRYGHAIGDNVLREFSTLLRQLCPLDGVVARLGGEEFAIWLPGMTGDKARALAEQIRCATEELVSGDGVRFTVSLALGISQSGEGVDALLQRTDLALYQAKHLGRNRVELA
;
A
#
# COMPACT_ATOMS: atom_id res chain seq x y z
N MET A 1 5.51 11.39 14.66
CA MET A 1 4.43 12.06 13.92
C MET A 1 3.39 10.99 13.58
N MET A 2 2.23 11.05 14.24
CA MET A 2 1.20 9.99 14.16
C MET A 2 0.71 9.82 12.73
N LYS A 3 0.78 8.57 12.22
CA LYS A 3 0.14 8.16 10.97
C LYS A 3 -1.37 8.40 11.12
N THR A 4 -1.91 9.39 10.42
CA THR A 4 -3.35 9.51 10.26
C THR A 4 -3.83 8.29 9.47
N PRO A 5 -4.70 7.45 10.04
CA PRO A 5 -5.30 6.36 9.28
C PRO A 5 -6.04 6.94 8.08
N LEU A 6 -5.99 6.26 6.94
CA LEU A 6 -6.85 6.51 5.77
C LEU A 6 -8.31 6.53 6.28
N ARG A 7 -8.81 7.72 6.63
CA ARG A 7 -10.22 7.90 6.96
C ARG A 7 -10.98 7.81 5.64
N LEU A 8 -11.66 6.71 5.42
CA LEU A 8 -12.86 6.67 4.59
C LEU A 8 -13.86 7.66 5.22
N SER A 9 -13.68 8.94 4.97
CA SER A 9 -14.60 9.95 5.47
C SER A 9 -15.82 10.01 4.55
N VAL A 10 -16.75 9.12 4.79
CA VAL A 10 -18.13 9.25 4.30
C VAL A 10 -18.75 10.42 5.05
N HIS A 11 -18.63 11.62 4.51
CA HIS A 11 -19.15 12.83 5.15
C HIS A 11 -20.45 13.23 4.43
N PRO A 12 -21.61 13.26 5.09
CA PRO A 12 -22.89 13.69 4.50
C PRO A 12 -22.81 15.07 3.85
N ALA A 13 -21.99 15.98 4.39
CA ALA A 13 -21.76 17.31 3.81
C ALA A 13 -21.11 17.29 2.41
N ARG A 14 -20.52 16.17 1.98
CA ARG A 14 -19.95 16.04 0.63
C ARG A 14 -21.00 15.83 -0.47
N PHE A 15 -22.22 15.54 -0.14
CA PHE A 15 -23.30 15.44 -1.13
C PHE A 15 -23.38 16.69 -2.02
N PHE A 16 -23.27 17.87 -1.45
CA PHE A 16 -23.30 19.13 -2.20
C PHE A 16 -22.04 19.43 -2.99
N SER A 17 -20.93 18.78 -2.67
CA SER A 17 -19.66 18.88 -3.40
C SER A 17 -19.46 17.81 -4.48
N LEU A 18 -20.43 16.91 -4.66
CA LEU A 18 -20.38 15.86 -5.67
C LEU A 18 -20.45 16.45 -7.08
N PRO A 19 -19.73 15.86 -8.07
CA PRO A 19 -19.90 16.20 -9.47
C PRO A 19 -21.35 16.08 -9.92
N PRO A 20 -21.83 16.88 -10.88
CA PRO A 20 -23.23 16.88 -11.32
C PRO A 20 -23.74 15.50 -11.74
N CYS A 21 -22.89 14.70 -12.41
CA CYS A 21 -23.23 13.33 -12.83
C CYS A 21 -23.56 12.39 -11.65
N ARG A 22 -22.86 12.51 -10.51
CA ARG A 22 -23.15 11.71 -9.32
C ARG A 22 -24.41 12.15 -8.59
N ARG A 23 -24.68 13.46 -8.55
CA ARG A 23 -25.96 13.98 -8.02
C ARG A 23 -27.12 13.50 -8.86
N LEU A 24 -26.99 13.52 -10.20
CA LEU A 24 -28.00 13.01 -11.11
C LEU A 24 -28.28 11.52 -10.87
N ALA A 25 -27.25 10.69 -10.69
CA ALA A 25 -27.42 9.26 -10.40
C ALA A 25 -28.17 9.03 -9.08
N LEU A 26 -27.89 9.81 -8.03
CA LEU A 26 -28.58 9.72 -6.75
C LEU A 26 -30.06 10.11 -6.82
N VAL A 27 -30.43 11.03 -7.70
CA VAL A 27 -31.82 11.44 -7.90
C VAL A 27 -32.55 10.52 -8.87
N SER A 28 -31.91 10.09 -9.96
CA SER A 28 -32.53 9.26 -10.97
C SER A 28 -32.84 7.85 -10.50
N LEU A 29 -32.03 7.27 -9.61
CA LEU A 29 -32.26 5.92 -9.11
C LEU A 29 -33.57 5.77 -8.33
N PRO A 30 -33.89 6.60 -7.32
CA PRO A 30 -35.18 6.52 -6.65
C PRO A 30 -36.36 6.74 -7.60
N CYS A 31 -36.21 7.64 -8.58
CA CYS A 31 -37.24 7.86 -9.60
C CYS A 31 -37.44 6.60 -10.48
N LEU A 32 -36.36 5.93 -10.87
CA LEU A 32 -36.42 4.68 -11.65
C LEU A 32 -37.10 3.57 -10.83
N LEU A 33 -36.74 3.39 -9.57
CA LEU A 33 -37.33 2.38 -8.69
C LEU A 33 -38.82 2.66 -8.41
N LEU A 34 -39.19 3.92 -8.23
CA LEU A 34 -40.60 4.32 -8.07
C LEU A 34 -41.40 4.04 -9.37
N LEU A 35 -40.81 4.37 -10.53
CA LEU A 35 -41.43 4.12 -11.83
C LEU A 35 -41.63 2.63 -12.08
N THR A 36 -40.66 1.77 -11.78
CA THR A 36 -40.81 0.32 -11.89
C THR A 36 -41.95 -0.20 -11.02
N GLY A 37 -42.06 0.27 -9.77
CA GLY A 37 -43.14 -0.07 -8.86
C GLY A 37 -44.53 0.37 -9.39
N ILE A 38 -44.63 1.60 -9.92
CA ILE A 38 -45.89 2.12 -10.48
C ILE A 38 -46.32 1.31 -11.73
N LEU A 39 -45.36 1.03 -12.61
CA LEU A 39 -45.60 0.26 -13.83
C LEU A 39 -46.06 -1.18 -13.52
N ALA A 40 -45.43 -1.83 -12.54
CA ALA A 40 -45.83 -3.17 -12.10
C ALA A 40 -47.26 -3.14 -11.51
N GLY A 41 -47.55 -2.20 -10.60
CA GLY A 41 -48.91 -2.06 -10.02
C GLY A 41 -49.99 -1.70 -11.02
N ALA A 42 -49.67 -1.03 -12.13
CA ALA A 42 -50.59 -0.73 -13.22
C ALA A 42 -50.79 -1.86 -14.24
N SER A 43 -49.83 -2.81 -14.32
CA SER A 43 -49.77 -3.81 -15.37
C SER A 43 -50.15 -5.22 -14.90
N PHE A 44 -50.09 -5.51 -13.61
CA PHE A 44 -50.30 -6.84 -13.05
C PHE A 44 -51.47 -6.89 -12.04
N ASP A 45 -52.18 -8.01 -12.04
CA ASP A 45 -53.25 -8.26 -11.11
C ASP A 45 -52.71 -8.52 -9.70
N PRO A 46 -53.33 -7.89 -8.65
CA PRO A 46 -52.89 -8.16 -7.29
C PRO A 46 -53.27 -9.57 -6.85
N LEU A 47 -52.43 -10.20 -6.06
CA LEU A 47 -52.72 -11.50 -5.44
C LEU A 47 -53.90 -11.40 -4.51
N ALA A 48 -54.80 -12.42 -4.53
CA ALA A 48 -56.07 -12.43 -3.75
C ALA A 48 -55.86 -12.40 -2.22
N GLU A 49 -54.70 -12.89 -1.74
CA GLU A 49 -54.32 -12.82 -0.34
C GLU A 49 -52.92 -12.14 -0.25
N HIS A 50 -52.92 -10.89 0.16
CA HIS A 50 -51.70 -10.12 0.37
C HIS A 50 -51.09 -10.47 1.70
N ASN A 51 -50.04 -11.26 1.71
CA ASN A 51 -49.22 -11.50 2.92
C ASN A 51 -47.89 -10.74 2.88
N LEU A 52 -47.97 -9.41 2.74
CA LEU A 52 -46.81 -8.50 2.80
C LEU A 52 -45.94 -8.64 4.08
N TYR A 53 -46.47 -9.39 5.07
CA TYR A 53 -45.77 -9.67 6.34
C TYR A 53 -45.12 -11.05 6.37
N THR A 54 -44.91 -11.68 5.20
CA THR A 54 -44.17 -12.93 5.14
C THR A 54 -42.69 -12.70 5.44
N VAL A 55 -42.01 -13.70 5.97
CA VAL A 55 -40.55 -13.67 6.21
C VAL A 55 -39.82 -13.41 4.89
N GLY A 56 -40.39 -13.85 3.74
CA GLY A 56 -39.87 -13.58 2.39
C GLY A 56 -39.84 -12.08 2.10
N ALA A 57 -40.99 -11.40 2.15
CA ALA A 57 -41.08 -9.97 1.88
C ALA A 57 -40.15 -9.12 2.77
N LEU A 58 -39.98 -9.49 4.04
CA LEU A 58 -39.03 -8.81 4.94
C LEU A 58 -37.57 -9.01 4.50
N ALA A 59 -37.20 -10.23 4.08
CA ALA A 59 -35.87 -10.53 3.59
C ALA A 59 -35.53 -9.74 2.31
N GLU A 60 -36.50 -9.70 1.36
CA GLU A 60 -36.38 -8.94 0.12
C GLU A 60 -36.24 -7.43 0.36
N ALA A 61 -37.06 -6.88 1.26
CA ALA A 61 -36.96 -5.48 1.64
C ALA A 61 -35.60 -5.14 2.28
N LEU A 62 -35.07 -6.03 3.12
CA LEU A 62 -33.75 -5.86 3.72
C LEU A 62 -32.63 -5.92 2.67
N ASN A 63 -32.77 -6.80 1.67
CA ASN A 63 -31.82 -6.90 0.54
C ASN A 63 -31.80 -5.58 -0.25
N VAL A 64 -32.95 -5.04 -0.63
CA VAL A 64 -33.07 -3.75 -1.32
C VAL A 64 -32.47 -2.62 -0.52
N LEU A 65 -32.72 -2.54 0.79
CA LEU A 65 -32.12 -1.53 1.69
C LEU A 65 -30.60 -1.66 1.73
N THR A 66 -30.07 -2.87 1.79
CA THR A 66 -28.62 -3.11 1.77
C THR A 66 -28.00 -2.64 0.45
N LEU A 67 -28.62 -2.92 -0.68
CA LEU A 67 -28.16 -2.48 -2.00
C LEU A 67 -28.22 -0.94 -2.14
N LEU A 68 -29.26 -0.29 -1.61
CA LEU A 68 -29.36 1.18 -1.55
C LEU A 68 -28.25 1.78 -0.72
N PHE A 69 -27.92 1.17 0.42
CA PHE A 69 -26.80 1.60 1.25
C PHE A 69 -25.46 1.45 0.50
N MET A 70 -25.22 0.30 -0.16
CA MET A 70 -24.03 0.09 -1.00
C MET A 70 -23.94 1.11 -2.13
N PHE A 71 -25.05 1.38 -2.82
CA PHE A 71 -25.12 2.38 -3.87
C PHE A 71 -24.74 3.76 -3.33
N TRP A 72 -25.28 4.16 -2.18
CA TRP A 72 -24.96 5.43 -1.54
C TRP A 72 -23.47 5.52 -1.17
N VAL A 73 -22.86 4.46 -0.63
CA VAL A 73 -21.42 4.41 -0.31
C VAL A 73 -20.57 4.64 -1.57
N VAL A 74 -20.93 4.02 -2.70
CA VAL A 74 -20.23 4.21 -3.99
C VAL A 74 -20.30 5.66 -4.45
N GLN A 75 -21.44 6.36 -4.25
CA GLN A 75 -21.54 7.78 -4.60
C GLN A 75 -20.61 8.68 -3.79
N CYS A 76 -20.33 8.30 -2.53
CA CYS A 76 -19.44 9.04 -1.64
C CYS A 76 -17.96 8.70 -1.83
N ALA A 77 -17.62 7.61 -2.58
CA ALA A 77 -16.26 7.14 -2.77
C ALA A 77 -15.50 7.95 -3.84
N GLN A 78 -14.20 8.16 -3.61
CA GLN A 78 -13.28 8.76 -4.60
C GLN A 78 -12.66 7.66 -5.45
N ILE A 79 -13.31 7.28 -6.52
CA ILE A 79 -12.90 6.21 -7.42
C ILE A 79 -12.82 6.70 -8.87
N THR A 80 -12.09 5.97 -9.71
CA THR A 80 -11.96 6.29 -11.14
C THR A 80 -13.30 6.17 -11.85
N LEU A 81 -13.46 6.86 -12.97
CA LEU A 81 -14.70 6.83 -13.75
C LEU A 81 -15.09 5.39 -14.18
N ARG A 82 -14.11 4.57 -14.57
CA ARG A 82 -14.36 3.16 -14.96
C ARG A 82 -14.92 2.34 -13.81
N THR A 83 -14.28 2.42 -12.64
CA THR A 83 -14.73 1.77 -11.40
C THR A 83 -16.12 2.27 -11.00
N TYR A 84 -16.33 3.60 -11.07
CA TYR A 84 -17.61 4.22 -10.75
C TYR A 84 -18.74 3.72 -11.65
N LEU A 85 -18.54 3.71 -12.98
CA LEU A 85 -19.56 3.25 -13.93
C LEU A 85 -19.89 1.77 -13.73
N SER A 86 -18.89 0.92 -13.50
CA SER A 86 -19.09 -0.51 -13.26
C SER A 86 -19.89 -0.76 -11.98
N LEU A 87 -19.49 -0.14 -10.85
CA LEU A 87 -20.19 -0.29 -9.56
C LEU A 87 -21.60 0.30 -9.60
N THR A 88 -21.74 1.54 -10.09
CA THR A 88 -23.04 2.22 -10.13
C THR A 88 -24.00 1.51 -11.08
N GLY A 89 -23.55 1.13 -12.28
CA GLY A 89 -24.33 0.39 -13.25
C GLY A 89 -24.75 -0.99 -12.73
N GLY A 90 -23.78 -1.74 -12.19
CA GLY A 90 -24.03 -3.06 -11.62
C GLY A 90 -25.02 -3.03 -10.46
N LEU A 91 -24.82 -2.14 -9.49
CA LEU A 91 -25.74 -1.96 -8.35
C LEU A 91 -27.12 -1.48 -8.79
N THR A 92 -27.22 -0.65 -9.84
CA THR A 92 -28.52 -0.21 -10.36
C THR A 92 -29.29 -1.38 -10.97
N LEU A 93 -28.65 -2.22 -11.78
CA LEU A 93 -29.28 -3.42 -12.36
C LEU A 93 -29.75 -4.38 -11.25
N TRP A 94 -28.89 -4.60 -10.25
CA TRP A 94 -29.23 -5.47 -9.12
C TRP A 94 -30.36 -4.89 -8.25
N LEU A 95 -30.40 -3.57 -8.02
CA LEU A 95 -31.50 -2.90 -7.33
C LEU A 95 -32.83 -3.01 -8.09
N VAL A 96 -32.81 -2.83 -9.41
CA VAL A 96 -34.01 -3.00 -10.24
C VAL A 96 -34.55 -4.43 -10.14
N SER A 97 -33.69 -5.44 -10.22
CA SER A 97 -34.05 -6.84 -10.00
C SER A 97 -34.65 -7.04 -8.59
N GLY A 98 -34.02 -6.54 -7.53
CA GLY A 98 -34.51 -6.68 -6.17
C GLY A 98 -35.86 -5.99 -5.91
N VAL A 99 -36.17 -4.91 -6.63
CA VAL A 99 -37.51 -4.30 -6.58
C VAL A 99 -38.54 -5.14 -7.29
N ILE A 100 -38.21 -5.75 -8.43
CA ILE A 100 -39.08 -6.67 -9.15
C ILE A 100 -39.40 -7.89 -8.28
N ASP A 101 -38.39 -8.46 -7.63
CA ASP A 101 -38.49 -9.59 -6.70
C ASP A 101 -39.42 -9.27 -5.50
N LEU A 102 -39.24 -8.09 -4.89
CA LEU A 102 -40.14 -7.62 -3.83
C LEU A 102 -41.59 -7.46 -4.30
N MET A 103 -41.82 -7.14 -5.58
CA MET A 103 -43.16 -6.99 -6.13
C MET A 103 -43.85 -8.31 -6.42
N ASP A 104 -43.12 -9.40 -6.61
CA ASP A 104 -43.63 -10.76 -6.79
C ASP A 104 -44.44 -11.23 -5.56
N GLU A 105 -44.12 -10.72 -4.38
CA GLU A 105 -44.89 -10.99 -3.17
C GLU A 105 -46.29 -10.35 -3.16
N ALA A 106 -46.55 -9.35 -4.02
CA ALA A 106 -47.82 -8.62 -4.07
C ALA A 106 -48.61 -8.81 -5.38
N TYR A 107 -47.96 -9.12 -6.46
CA TYR A 107 -48.54 -9.19 -7.81
C TYR A 107 -48.22 -10.47 -8.52
N PHE A 108 -49.14 -10.96 -9.36
CA PHE A 108 -48.90 -12.14 -10.19
C PHE A 108 -47.87 -11.82 -11.30
N GLN A 109 -46.73 -12.48 -11.28
CA GLN A 109 -45.69 -12.30 -12.28
C GLN A 109 -45.78 -13.31 -13.44
N PRO A 110 -45.70 -12.84 -14.70
CA PRO A 110 -45.58 -13.74 -15.85
C PRO A 110 -44.16 -14.35 -15.89
N TRP A 111 -44.05 -15.60 -16.34
CA TRP A 111 -42.80 -16.38 -16.37
C TRP A 111 -41.62 -15.70 -17.08
N TRP A 112 -41.89 -14.85 -18.08
CA TRP A 112 -40.82 -14.11 -18.79
C TRP A 112 -40.19 -13.01 -17.89
N LEU A 113 -40.91 -12.45 -16.95
CA LEU A 113 -40.43 -11.42 -16.09
C LEU A 113 -39.41 -11.96 -15.06
N SER A 114 -39.65 -13.17 -14.53
CA SER A 114 -38.67 -13.84 -13.66
C SER A 114 -37.34 -14.10 -14.36
N THR A 115 -37.39 -14.49 -15.67
CA THR A 115 -36.18 -14.68 -16.48
C THR A 115 -35.41 -13.36 -16.69
N VAL A 116 -36.12 -12.24 -16.89
CA VAL A 116 -35.50 -10.91 -17.02
C VAL A 116 -34.90 -10.48 -15.69
N GLU A 117 -35.58 -10.68 -14.60
CA GLU A 117 -35.13 -10.39 -13.26
C GLU A 117 -33.84 -11.13 -12.92
N ASP A 118 -33.76 -12.45 -13.09
CA ASP A 118 -32.57 -13.26 -12.85
C ASP A 118 -31.40 -12.82 -13.73
N SER A 119 -31.68 -12.42 -14.97
CA SER A 119 -30.66 -11.90 -15.88
C SER A 119 -30.09 -10.55 -15.38
N LEU A 120 -30.98 -9.62 -14.98
CA LEU A 120 -30.55 -8.33 -14.42
C LEU A 120 -29.76 -8.50 -13.13
N ARG A 121 -30.19 -9.41 -12.25
CA ARG A 121 -29.49 -9.77 -11.01
C ARG A 121 -28.10 -10.28 -11.31
N THR A 122 -27.98 -11.27 -12.19
CA THR A 122 -26.70 -11.88 -12.54
C THR A 122 -25.74 -10.88 -13.19
N ILE A 123 -26.19 -10.10 -14.17
CA ILE A 123 -25.38 -9.08 -14.83
C ILE A 123 -24.96 -8.00 -13.83
N GLY A 124 -25.89 -7.57 -12.96
CA GLY A 124 -25.63 -6.59 -11.91
C GLY A 124 -24.57 -7.05 -10.92
N MET A 125 -24.64 -8.31 -10.47
CA MET A 125 -23.64 -8.91 -9.59
C MET A 125 -22.27 -8.98 -10.26
N LEU A 126 -22.18 -9.47 -11.50
CA LEU A 126 -20.92 -9.58 -12.24
C LEU A 126 -20.28 -8.21 -12.49
N ALA A 127 -21.07 -7.21 -12.88
CA ALA A 127 -20.60 -5.86 -13.09
C ALA A 127 -20.11 -5.21 -11.78
N SER A 128 -20.81 -5.45 -10.67
CA SER A 128 -20.41 -4.98 -9.33
C SER A 128 -19.13 -5.66 -8.87
N ALA A 129 -19.01 -6.99 -9.04
CA ALA A 129 -17.80 -7.74 -8.72
C ALA A 129 -16.59 -7.22 -9.52
N TRP A 130 -16.77 -6.97 -10.81
CA TRP A 130 -15.75 -6.36 -11.67
C TRP A 130 -15.34 -4.97 -11.16
N GLY A 131 -16.30 -4.15 -10.77
CA GLY A 131 -16.07 -2.83 -10.17
C GLY A 131 -15.26 -2.91 -8.89
N VAL A 132 -15.52 -3.90 -8.02
CA VAL A 132 -14.71 -4.15 -6.81
C VAL A 132 -13.27 -4.52 -7.17
N LEU A 133 -13.06 -5.39 -8.14
CA LEU A 133 -11.70 -5.74 -8.61
C LEU A 133 -10.94 -4.51 -9.10
N LEU A 134 -11.58 -3.65 -9.91
CA LEU A 134 -10.97 -2.39 -10.35
C LEU A 134 -10.64 -1.45 -9.18
N MET A 135 -11.49 -1.39 -8.15
CA MET A 135 -11.25 -0.60 -6.94
C MET A 135 -10.05 -1.12 -6.16
N VAL A 136 -9.93 -2.42 -5.97
CA VAL A 136 -8.79 -3.06 -5.30
C VAL A 136 -7.49 -2.77 -6.07
N GLN A 137 -7.47 -2.92 -7.39
CA GLN A 137 -6.31 -2.60 -8.23
C GLN A 137 -5.91 -1.12 -8.11
N GLN A 138 -6.87 -0.22 -8.10
CA GLN A 138 -6.62 1.22 -7.89
C GLN A 138 -6.01 1.50 -6.52
N MET A 139 -6.51 0.87 -5.45
CA MET A 139 -5.97 1.02 -4.10
C MET A 139 -4.53 0.53 -4.02
N TYR A 140 -4.22 -0.65 -4.57
CA TYR A 140 -2.85 -1.18 -4.63
C TYR A 140 -1.91 -0.24 -5.40
N GLY A 141 -2.34 0.25 -6.56
CA GLY A 141 -1.54 1.19 -7.36
C GLY A 141 -1.25 2.51 -6.63
N THR A 142 -2.22 3.03 -5.89
CA THR A 142 -2.05 4.26 -5.09
C THR A 142 -1.12 4.01 -3.90
N GLN A 143 -1.26 2.89 -3.21
CA GLN A 143 -0.39 2.51 -2.10
C GLN A 143 1.06 2.32 -2.54
N MET A 144 1.29 1.65 -3.68
CA MET A 144 2.62 1.50 -4.30
C MET A 144 3.25 2.85 -4.65
N ARG A 145 2.47 3.78 -5.22
CA ARG A 145 2.95 5.14 -5.53
C ARG A 145 3.30 5.92 -4.26
N LEU A 146 2.49 5.85 -3.22
CA LEU A 146 2.78 6.51 -1.94
C LEU A 146 4.03 5.94 -1.28
N SER A 147 4.21 4.62 -1.30
CA SER A 147 5.43 3.99 -0.78
C SER A 147 6.66 4.32 -1.62
N SER A 148 6.50 4.48 -2.95
CA SER A 148 7.60 4.89 -3.84
C SER A 148 7.99 6.37 -3.68
N LEU A 149 7.14 7.22 -3.12
CA LEU A 149 7.45 8.62 -2.79
C LEU A 149 8.09 8.76 -1.41
N ALA A 150 8.04 7.72 -0.56
CA ALA A 150 8.73 7.74 0.71
C ALA A 150 10.25 7.76 0.47
N MET A 151 10.94 8.70 1.12
CA MET A 151 12.40 8.85 1.06
C MET A 151 13.11 8.23 2.25
N SER A 152 12.36 7.65 3.19
CA SER A 152 12.88 6.99 4.39
C SER A 152 12.45 5.53 4.48
N ASP A 153 13.29 4.70 5.08
CA ASP A 153 12.96 3.33 5.47
C ASP A 153 11.98 3.32 6.64
N ALA A 154 10.92 2.55 6.53
CA ALA A 154 9.83 2.56 7.52
C ALA A 154 10.22 1.95 8.87
N LEU A 155 11.19 1.02 8.90
CA LEU A 155 11.64 0.34 10.12
C LEU A 155 12.64 1.19 10.90
N THR A 156 13.63 1.74 10.21
CA THR A 156 14.79 2.39 10.81
C THR A 156 14.71 3.93 10.79
N GLY A 157 13.85 4.48 9.92
CA GLY A 157 13.74 5.92 9.70
C GLY A 157 14.96 6.55 9.03
N LEU A 158 15.95 5.76 8.57
CA LEU A 158 17.06 6.20 7.73
C LEU A 158 16.58 6.54 6.32
N SER A 159 17.43 7.17 5.51
CA SER A 159 17.19 7.28 4.08
C SER A 159 17.02 5.88 3.48
N ASN A 160 16.10 5.71 2.53
CA ASN A 160 15.99 4.45 1.81
C ASN A 160 16.92 4.44 0.58
N ARG A 161 17.02 3.30 -0.10
CA ARG A 161 17.82 3.11 -1.33
C ARG A 161 17.58 4.22 -2.37
N ARG A 162 16.32 4.63 -2.54
CA ARG A 162 15.95 5.65 -3.54
C ARG A 162 16.47 7.04 -3.14
N ALA A 163 16.26 7.44 -1.90
CA ALA A 163 16.77 8.71 -1.37
C ALA A 163 18.28 8.76 -1.43
N PHE A 164 18.93 7.66 -1.07
CA PHE A 164 20.38 7.54 -1.09
C PHE A 164 20.95 7.69 -2.50
N ARG A 165 20.35 6.99 -3.48
CA ARG A 165 20.75 7.09 -4.87
C ARG A 165 20.62 8.52 -5.41
N ALA A 166 19.52 9.20 -5.09
CA ALA A 166 19.32 10.60 -5.49
C ALA A 166 20.39 11.54 -4.91
N VAL A 167 20.85 11.28 -3.68
CA VAL A 167 21.97 12.03 -3.07
C VAL A 167 23.27 11.76 -3.81
N LEU A 168 23.60 10.53 -4.13
CA LEU A 168 24.82 10.17 -4.90
C LEU A 168 24.81 10.83 -6.29
N GLU A 169 23.68 10.82 -6.98
CA GLU A 169 23.53 11.42 -8.32
C GLU A 169 23.64 12.96 -8.29
N ALA A 170 23.20 13.59 -7.19
CA ALA A 170 23.22 15.06 -7.06
C ALA A 170 24.57 15.59 -6.53
N HIS A 171 25.33 14.81 -5.73
CA HIS A 171 26.49 15.26 -4.99
C HIS A 171 27.70 14.33 -5.15
N GLY A 172 27.78 13.61 -6.29
CA GLY A 172 28.87 12.70 -6.61
C GLY A 172 30.15 13.43 -6.98
N GLU A 173 30.74 14.16 -6.03
CA GLU A 173 32.05 14.82 -6.23
C GLU A 173 33.18 13.80 -6.16
N GLU A 174 34.23 14.02 -6.98
CA GLU A 174 35.45 13.21 -6.97
C GLU A 174 36.10 13.21 -5.57
N GLY A 175 36.62 12.06 -5.15
CA GLY A 175 37.26 11.90 -3.86
C GLY A 175 36.32 11.68 -2.69
N THR A 176 35.00 11.65 -2.91
CA THR A 176 34.03 11.44 -1.82
C THR A 176 33.91 9.97 -1.44
N PRO A 177 34.05 9.62 -0.13
CA PRO A 177 33.94 8.23 0.30
C PRO A 177 32.50 7.73 0.40
N LEU A 178 32.34 6.47 0.01
CA LEU A 178 31.15 5.65 0.14
C LEU A 178 31.47 4.43 1.01
N LEU A 179 30.69 4.22 2.08
CA LEU A 179 30.72 2.97 2.83
C LEU A 179 29.49 2.15 2.47
N LEU A 180 29.69 0.88 2.15
CA LEU A 180 28.66 -0.14 2.13
C LEU A 180 28.84 -1.07 3.32
N LEU A 181 27.75 -1.43 3.97
CA LEU A 181 27.76 -2.20 5.22
C LEU A 181 26.69 -3.30 5.14
N ASP A 182 26.99 -4.44 5.73
CA ASP A 182 26.06 -5.57 5.79
C ASP A 182 26.23 -6.31 7.13
N LEU A 183 25.11 -6.55 7.83
CA LEU A 183 25.12 -7.25 9.12
C LEU A 183 25.42 -8.73 8.92
N ASP A 184 26.50 -9.17 9.55
CA ASP A 184 26.96 -10.54 9.41
C ASP A 184 25.97 -11.54 10.01
N HIS A 185 25.63 -12.58 9.24
CA HIS A 185 24.77 -13.67 9.69
C HIS A 185 23.37 -13.24 10.14
N PHE A 186 22.85 -12.12 9.64
CA PHE A 186 21.56 -11.57 10.06
C PHE A 186 20.40 -12.58 9.88
N LYS A 187 20.45 -13.38 8.83
CA LYS A 187 19.48 -14.47 8.64
C LYS A 187 19.47 -15.45 9.82
N LEU A 188 20.63 -15.81 10.36
CA LEU A 188 20.71 -16.71 11.52
C LEU A 188 20.10 -16.08 12.78
N ILE A 189 20.21 -14.75 12.93
CA ILE A 189 19.54 -14.01 14.01
C ILE A 189 18.02 -14.14 13.87
N ASN A 190 17.48 -13.90 12.66
CA ASN A 190 16.06 -14.08 12.40
C ASN A 190 15.58 -15.51 12.62
N ASP A 191 16.33 -16.49 12.12
CA ASP A 191 15.97 -17.91 12.24
C ASP A 191 16.01 -18.40 13.69
N ARG A 192 16.91 -17.85 14.53
CA ARG A 192 17.08 -18.24 15.93
C ARG A 192 16.16 -17.50 16.91
N TYR A 193 15.99 -16.18 16.70
CA TYR A 193 15.33 -15.29 17.66
C TYR A 193 14.01 -14.72 17.16
N GLY A 194 13.69 -14.94 15.89
CA GLY A 194 12.50 -14.41 15.22
C GLY A 194 12.68 -13.00 14.65
N HIS A 195 11.84 -12.65 13.68
CA HIS A 195 11.91 -11.38 12.95
C HIS A 195 11.75 -10.14 13.84
N ALA A 196 10.99 -10.23 14.93
CA ALA A 196 10.81 -9.09 15.84
C ALA A 196 12.13 -8.66 16.51
N ILE A 197 12.97 -9.62 16.88
CA ILE A 197 14.29 -9.37 17.45
C ILE A 197 15.27 -8.91 16.37
N GLY A 198 15.21 -9.49 15.15
CA GLY A 198 15.95 -8.97 14.01
C GLY A 198 15.63 -7.51 13.70
N ASP A 199 14.36 -7.13 13.76
CA ASP A 199 13.93 -5.73 13.59
C ASP A 199 14.50 -4.80 14.67
N ASN A 200 14.61 -5.26 15.92
CA ASN A 200 15.25 -4.51 17.01
C ASN A 200 16.76 -4.32 16.73
N VAL A 201 17.46 -5.36 16.33
CA VAL A 201 18.88 -5.29 15.91
C VAL A 201 19.07 -4.24 14.81
N LEU A 202 18.22 -4.22 13.78
CA LEU A 202 18.27 -3.23 12.70
C LEU A 202 18.05 -1.79 13.21
N ARG A 203 17.12 -1.58 14.15
CA ARG A 203 16.87 -0.25 14.76
C ARG A 203 18.06 0.22 15.59
N GLU A 204 18.63 -0.65 16.41
CA GLU A 204 19.78 -0.33 17.25
C GLU A 204 21.03 -0.04 16.44
N PHE A 205 21.32 -0.87 15.43
CA PHE A 205 22.39 -0.60 14.47
C PHE A 205 22.19 0.72 13.74
N SER A 206 20.97 1.02 13.31
CA SER A 206 20.64 2.31 12.68
C SER A 206 20.88 3.50 13.61
N THR A 207 20.63 3.33 14.90
CA THR A 207 20.88 4.35 15.92
C THR A 207 22.39 4.56 16.12
N LEU A 208 23.15 3.48 16.17
CA LEU A 208 24.61 3.52 16.23
C LEU A 208 25.20 4.26 15.02
N LEU A 209 24.76 3.94 13.81
CA LEU A 209 25.21 4.60 12.58
C LEU A 209 24.92 6.11 12.61
N ARG A 210 23.74 6.53 13.08
CA ARG A 210 23.41 7.97 13.22
C ARG A 210 24.28 8.70 14.24
N GLN A 211 24.68 8.02 15.30
CA GLN A 211 25.53 8.63 16.34
C GLN A 211 26.98 8.81 15.88
N LEU A 212 27.48 7.87 15.07
CA LEU A 212 28.86 7.90 14.59
C LEU A 212 29.04 8.70 13.30
N CYS A 213 27.98 8.76 12.46
CA CYS A 213 28.03 9.47 11.20
C CYS A 213 28.12 11.00 11.43
N PRO A 214 29.00 11.74 10.74
CA PRO A 214 29.05 13.19 10.76
C PRO A 214 27.73 13.82 10.30
N LEU A 215 27.50 15.09 10.69
CA LEU A 215 26.26 15.82 10.36
C LEU A 215 26.01 15.95 8.86
N ASP A 216 27.08 16.08 8.07
CA ASP A 216 27.00 16.20 6.59
C ASP A 216 26.93 14.82 5.90
N GLY A 217 27.11 13.74 6.65
CA GLY A 217 27.02 12.38 6.13
C GLY A 217 25.59 11.92 5.96
N VAL A 218 25.33 11.13 4.92
CA VAL A 218 24.00 10.57 4.63
C VAL A 218 24.01 9.07 4.90
N VAL A 219 23.26 8.65 5.92
CA VAL A 219 23.09 7.24 6.29
C VAL A 219 21.80 6.71 5.67
N ALA A 220 21.88 5.53 5.04
CA ALA A 220 20.74 4.88 4.41
C ALA A 220 20.70 3.39 4.73
N ARG A 221 19.49 2.83 4.68
CA ARG A 221 19.25 1.39 4.59
C ARG A 221 18.84 1.05 3.17
N LEU A 222 19.65 0.21 2.52
CA LEU A 222 19.43 -0.15 1.11
C LEU A 222 18.41 -1.29 0.94
N GLY A 223 18.27 -2.14 1.96
CA GLY A 223 17.30 -3.24 2.00
C GLY A 223 17.78 -4.36 2.92
N GLY A 224 16.87 -5.16 3.46
CA GLY A 224 17.25 -6.27 4.35
C GLY A 224 18.18 -5.85 5.48
N GLU A 225 19.41 -6.34 5.42
CA GLU A 225 20.52 -6.11 6.33
C GLU A 225 21.60 -5.18 5.79
N GLU A 226 21.37 -4.57 4.60
CA GLU A 226 22.31 -3.72 3.88
C GLU A 226 22.13 -2.24 4.23
N PHE A 227 23.25 -1.56 4.53
CA PHE A 227 23.30 -0.13 4.81
C PHE A 227 24.35 0.57 3.97
N ALA A 228 24.25 1.88 3.85
CA ALA A 228 25.22 2.70 3.17
C ALA A 228 25.43 4.04 3.87
N ILE A 229 26.65 4.60 3.76
CA ILE A 229 26.97 5.94 4.25
C ILE A 229 27.72 6.68 3.16
N TRP A 230 27.23 7.86 2.79
CA TRP A 230 27.89 8.81 1.92
C TRP A 230 28.50 9.92 2.75
N LEU A 231 29.78 10.24 2.53
CA LEU A 231 30.60 11.08 3.40
C LEU A 231 31.21 12.27 2.64
N PRO A 232 30.40 13.26 2.22
CA PRO A 232 30.90 14.43 1.51
C PRO A 232 31.90 15.20 2.37
N GLY A 233 32.98 15.73 1.74
CA GLY A 233 33.99 16.51 2.42
C GLY A 233 34.94 15.73 3.36
N MET A 234 34.78 14.40 3.47
CA MET A 234 35.66 13.55 4.27
C MET A 234 36.79 12.97 3.41
N THR A 235 38.00 12.90 3.96
CA THR A 235 39.13 12.22 3.31
C THR A 235 39.01 10.70 3.44
N GLY A 236 39.62 9.95 2.52
CA GLY A 236 39.62 8.49 2.56
C GLY A 236 40.16 7.89 3.85
N ASP A 237 41.24 8.47 4.41
CA ASP A 237 41.83 8.00 5.69
C ASP A 237 40.86 8.19 6.88
N LYS A 238 40.17 9.33 6.94
CA LYS A 238 39.14 9.54 7.94
C LYS A 238 37.93 8.63 7.78
N ALA A 239 37.54 8.40 6.55
CA ALA A 239 36.43 7.47 6.24
C ALA A 239 36.79 6.03 6.63
N ARG A 240 38.05 5.61 6.40
CA ARG A 240 38.58 4.31 6.86
C ARG A 240 38.56 4.21 8.38
N ALA A 241 39.02 5.25 9.09
CA ALA A 241 38.96 5.28 10.54
C ALA A 241 37.53 5.20 11.08
N LEU A 242 36.59 5.91 10.44
CA LEU A 242 35.16 5.83 10.76
C LEU A 242 34.61 4.41 10.52
N ALA A 243 34.96 3.78 9.41
CA ALA A 243 34.53 2.41 9.10
C ALA A 243 35.01 1.42 10.17
N GLU A 244 36.27 1.51 10.62
CA GLU A 244 36.77 0.68 11.71
C GLU A 244 36.12 1.02 13.06
N GLN A 245 35.83 2.29 13.33
CA GLN A 245 35.08 2.69 14.52
C GLN A 245 33.66 2.08 14.53
N ILE A 246 32.97 2.09 13.38
CA ILE A 246 31.64 1.45 13.25
C ILE A 246 31.77 -0.05 13.48
N ARG A 247 32.77 -0.71 12.88
CA ARG A 247 33.02 -2.14 13.06
C ARG A 247 33.19 -2.51 14.55
N CYS A 248 34.13 -1.83 15.22
CA CYS A 248 34.43 -2.09 16.64
C CYS A 248 33.21 -1.81 17.53
N ALA A 249 32.53 -0.67 17.32
CA ALA A 249 31.33 -0.33 18.10
C ALA A 249 30.19 -1.31 17.88
N THR A 250 30.06 -1.88 16.66
CA THR A 250 29.06 -2.92 16.38
C THR A 250 29.40 -4.24 17.08
N GLU A 251 30.67 -4.63 17.12
CA GLU A 251 31.14 -5.84 17.80
C GLU A 251 30.93 -5.77 19.33
N GLU A 252 31.05 -4.58 19.91
CA GLU A 252 30.81 -4.32 21.33
C GLU A 252 29.31 -4.17 21.65
N LEU A 253 28.47 -3.83 20.67
CA LEU A 253 27.06 -3.61 20.88
C LEU A 253 26.36 -4.92 21.25
N VAL A 254 25.64 -4.89 22.34
CA VAL A 254 24.71 -5.95 22.74
C VAL A 254 23.31 -5.38 22.64
N SER A 255 22.48 -5.98 21.79
CA SER A 255 21.09 -5.50 21.65
C SER A 255 20.34 -5.60 22.97
N GLY A 256 19.28 -4.80 23.13
CA GLY A 256 18.40 -4.87 24.31
C GLY A 256 17.86 -6.27 24.58
N ASP A 257 17.81 -7.12 23.55
CA ASP A 257 17.43 -8.53 23.61
C ASP A 257 18.62 -9.49 23.91
N GLY A 258 19.83 -8.97 24.18
CA GLY A 258 21.02 -9.75 24.48
C GLY A 258 21.73 -10.37 23.27
N VAL A 259 21.38 -9.96 22.05
CA VAL A 259 21.97 -10.49 20.82
C VAL A 259 23.24 -9.71 20.47
N ARG A 260 24.35 -10.43 20.20
CA ARG A 260 25.59 -9.86 19.64
C ARG A 260 25.63 -10.12 18.15
N PHE A 261 26.16 -9.17 17.40
CA PHE A 261 26.28 -9.23 15.95
C PHE A 261 27.50 -8.43 15.49
N THR A 262 27.94 -8.70 14.28
CA THR A 262 29.06 -8.00 13.64
C THR A 262 28.63 -7.43 12.30
N VAL A 263 29.45 -6.61 11.71
CA VAL A 263 29.22 -5.97 10.41
C VAL A 263 30.44 -6.08 9.53
N SER A 264 30.24 -6.43 8.27
CA SER A 264 31.24 -6.32 7.21
C SER A 264 31.06 -4.99 6.49
N LEU A 265 32.17 -4.31 6.18
CA LEU A 265 32.16 -3.01 5.54
C LEU A 265 33.06 -2.99 4.31
N ALA A 266 32.69 -2.15 3.34
CA ALA A 266 33.57 -1.79 2.24
C ALA A 266 33.63 -0.27 2.10
N LEU A 267 34.81 0.25 1.80
CA LEU A 267 35.08 1.66 1.53
C LEU A 267 35.43 1.84 0.05
N GLY A 268 34.57 2.52 -0.70
CA GLY A 268 34.87 3.04 -2.03
C GLY A 268 35.10 4.55 -1.99
N ILE A 269 35.96 5.05 -2.85
CA ILE A 269 36.19 6.49 -3.03
C ILE A 269 35.83 6.83 -4.46
N SER A 270 34.93 7.81 -4.67
CA SER A 270 34.51 8.22 -6.02
C SER A 270 35.69 8.70 -6.86
N GLN A 271 35.77 8.26 -8.11
CA GLN A 271 36.85 8.61 -9.03
C GLN A 271 36.36 9.60 -10.09
N SER A 272 37.30 10.34 -10.69
CA SER A 272 36.98 11.27 -11.76
C SER A 272 36.32 10.58 -12.96
N GLY A 273 35.14 11.05 -13.34
CA GLY A 273 34.36 10.45 -14.46
C GLY A 273 33.68 9.11 -14.14
N GLU A 274 33.74 8.64 -12.90
CA GLU A 274 33.07 7.40 -12.47
C GLU A 274 31.57 7.66 -12.23
N GLY A 275 30.72 6.90 -12.90
CA GLY A 275 29.26 6.93 -12.62
C GLY A 275 28.90 6.26 -11.30
N VAL A 276 27.76 6.67 -10.71
CA VAL A 276 27.25 6.14 -9.43
C VAL A 276 27.14 4.61 -9.44
N ASP A 277 26.68 4.01 -10.54
CA ASP A 277 26.55 2.54 -10.63
C ASP A 277 27.90 1.82 -10.61
N ALA A 278 28.94 2.41 -11.22
CA ALA A 278 30.29 1.84 -11.21
C ALA A 278 30.92 1.89 -9.81
N LEU A 279 30.77 3.02 -9.11
CA LEU A 279 31.23 3.17 -7.72
C LEU A 279 30.52 2.16 -6.79
N LEU A 280 29.19 2.05 -6.88
CA LEU A 280 28.44 1.10 -6.09
C LEU A 280 28.87 -0.34 -6.38
N GLN A 281 29.01 -0.73 -7.65
CA GLN A 281 29.43 -2.08 -8.05
C GLN A 281 30.84 -2.41 -7.54
N ARG A 282 31.79 -1.50 -7.66
CA ARG A 282 33.16 -1.69 -7.17
C ARG A 282 33.20 -1.85 -5.65
N THR A 283 32.43 -1.01 -4.94
CA THR A 283 32.35 -1.09 -3.47
C THR A 283 31.62 -2.36 -3.01
N ASP A 284 30.59 -2.82 -3.74
CA ASP A 284 29.89 -4.08 -3.45
C ASP A 284 30.83 -5.31 -3.62
N LEU A 285 31.69 -5.30 -4.64
CA LEU A 285 32.70 -6.34 -4.80
C LEU A 285 33.67 -6.40 -3.61
N ALA A 286 34.08 -5.26 -3.06
CA ALA A 286 34.91 -5.23 -1.86
C ALA A 286 34.13 -5.70 -0.62
N LEU A 287 32.84 -5.38 -0.48
CA LEU A 287 32.00 -5.89 0.59
C LEU A 287 31.84 -7.42 0.51
N TYR A 288 31.68 -7.94 -0.70
CA TYR A 288 31.67 -9.39 -0.93
C TYR A 288 32.99 -10.03 -0.50
N GLN A 289 34.14 -9.41 -0.78
CA GLN A 289 35.45 -9.86 -0.31
C GLN A 289 35.57 -9.86 1.21
N ALA A 290 35.05 -8.78 1.89
CA ALA A 290 35.02 -8.71 3.34
C ALA A 290 34.29 -9.93 3.94
N LYS A 291 33.13 -10.27 3.37
CA LYS A 291 32.34 -11.44 3.80
C LYS A 291 33.08 -12.76 3.58
N HIS A 292 33.80 -12.92 2.47
CA HIS A 292 34.57 -14.15 2.15
C HIS A 292 35.84 -14.30 2.96
N LEU A 293 36.51 -13.20 3.33
CA LEU A 293 37.76 -13.22 4.10
C LEU A 293 37.54 -13.43 5.62
N GLY A 294 36.30 -13.71 6.06
CA GLY A 294 36.00 -14.06 7.44
C GLY A 294 35.07 -13.08 8.15
N ARG A 295 34.50 -12.11 7.43
CA ARG A 295 33.54 -11.11 7.99
C ARG A 295 34.16 -10.18 9.04
N ASN A 296 33.33 -9.37 9.70
CA ASN A 296 33.73 -8.44 10.76
C ASN A 296 35.02 -7.65 10.41
N ARG A 297 35.03 -7.03 9.23
CA ARG A 297 36.18 -6.29 8.70
C ARG A 297 35.81 -5.19 7.73
N VAL A 298 36.78 -4.35 7.45
CA VAL A 298 36.72 -3.29 6.44
C VAL A 298 37.64 -3.67 5.26
N GLU A 299 37.10 -3.69 4.04
CA GLU A 299 37.85 -3.86 2.80
C GLU A 299 37.77 -2.59 1.94
N LEU A 300 38.81 -2.37 1.16
CA LEU A 300 38.92 -1.21 0.27
C LEU A 300 38.60 -1.63 -1.17
N ALA A 301 37.79 -0.78 -1.86
CA ALA A 301 37.38 -1.03 -3.26
C ALA A 301 38.36 -0.38 -4.24
#